data_d00efe0c5e41884a8eda2b6d0d6a5d19
#
_entry.id   d00efe0c5e41884a8eda2b6d0d6a5d19
#
_cell.length_a   1.000
_cell.length_b   1.000
_cell.length_c   1.000
_cell.angle_alpha   90.00
_cell.angle_beta   90.00
_cell.angle_gamma   90.00
#
_symmetry.space_group_name_H-M   'P 1'
#
loop_
_entity.id
_entity.type
_entity.pdbx_description
1 polymer ?
#
loop_
_entity_poly.entity_id
_entity_poly.type
_entity_poly.pdbx_seq_one_letter_code
_entity_poly.pdbx_strand_id
1 'polypeptide(L)'
;MSDNGRRYAPKDATPRSQNSREFKLNLSEDQLNHTDELENLQGYAGSRAPQRVEESSAGARSARAERNQKKEAKEHKKRNRVKARKNKRIFAFTWLAMVILVSLTLASYLIGGSNDFLGVDRMDSEVEVTIPENVTQDQLTDILYKSHAIDKPEFFSLFCKFTTEMEYFEPGTYTIKTNYDYKQLVNTLQSGPDLGEEITVMFREGITVQQLAALLEENGLHTADEILEACNSSDYDSYSDVAAITNTSDRYYKLEGYLFPDTYQFFENDTVESILDRFLNNFENKLTDEMRDDIAKSGYTTDQIIALASIIQAEAANTDDMYMISAILRNRLENGAEHDIHTLDCDSTVYYPYKTANDAPEGFVSSYSTYDNDGLPAGPICNPGLEAIKAAIYPSTSDECRNAYYFCHDSNGKAYYASTMDDHLVNLGYAGLL
;
A
#
# COMPACT_ATOMS: atom_id res chain seq x y z
N MET A 1 -42.52 24.77 -26.36
CA MET A 1 -43.36 25.20 -25.23
C MET A 1 -42.66 24.80 -23.96
N SER A 2 -42.27 25.87 -23.22
CA SER A 2 -41.88 25.99 -21.79
C SER A 2 -40.89 24.97 -21.21
N ASP A 3 -39.63 25.28 -21.08
CA ASP A 3 -39.00 26.23 -20.15
C ASP A 3 -39.26 25.89 -18.68
N ASN A 4 -38.19 25.46 -18.01
CA ASN A 4 -37.92 25.86 -16.62
C ASN A 4 -36.46 25.55 -16.24
N GLY A 5 -35.63 26.58 -16.38
CA GLY A 5 -34.31 26.62 -15.80
C GLY A 5 -34.36 26.79 -14.29
N ARG A 6 -33.42 26.14 -13.59
CA ARG A 6 -33.02 26.54 -12.26
C ARG A 6 -31.52 26.81 -12.22
N ARG A 7 -31.22 28.10 -12.15
CA ARG A 7 -29.90 28.64 -11.82
C ARG A 7 -29.59 28.33 -10.34
N TYR A 8 -28.44 27.78 -10.04
CA TYR A 8 -27.85 27.84 -8.72
C TYR A 8 -26.84 28.99 -8.66
N ALA A 9 -27.10 29.90 -7.75
CA ALA A 9 -26.24 31.03 -7.41
C ALA A 9 -25.09 30.52 -6.48
N PRO A 10 -23.90 31.13 -6.58
CA PRO A 10 -22.81 30.81 -5.65
C PRO A 10 -23.02 31.53 -4.31
N LYS A 11 -22.83 30.78 -3.22
CA LYS A 11 -22.83 31.32 -1.84
C LYS A 11 -21.48 31.96 -1.52
N ASP A 12 -21.61 33.15 -1.05
CA ASP A 12 -20.77 34.04 -0.29
C ASP A 12 -19.39 33.60 0.16
N ALA A 13 -18.42 34.37 -0.31
CA ALA A 13 -17.07 34.46 0.25
C ALA A 13 -17.10 35.29 1.57
N THR A 14 -16.75 34.68 2.66
CA THR A 14 -16.44 35.39 3.92
C THR A 14 -15.05 36.01 3.83
N PRO A 15 -14.87 37.27 4.33
CA PRO A 15 -13.58 37.94 4.25
C PRO A 15 -12.60 37.39 5.28
N ARG A 16 -11.38 37.17 4.85
CA ARG A 16 -10.22 36.88 5.69
C ARG A 16 -9.99 38.07 6.66
N SER A 17 -10.16 37.84 7.94
CA SER A 17 -9.70 38.74 8.99
C SER A 17 -8.16 38.71 9.01
N GLN A 18 -7.56 39.88 8.75
CA GLN A 18 -6.16 40.16 9.00
C GLN A 18 -5.96 40.23 10.52
N ASN A 19 -5.34 39.20 11.11
CA ASN A 19 -4.84 39.27 12.47
C ASN A 19 -3.51 40.05 12.46
N SER A 20 -3.58 41.37 12.67
CA SER A 20 -2.44 42.17 13.09
C SER A 20 -2.07 41.74 14.52
N ARG A 21 -0.95 41.04 14.68
CA ARG A 21 -0.36 40.78 16.00
C ARG A 21 0.19 42.11 16.56
N GLU A 22 -0.57 42.76 17.42
CA GLU A 22 -0.04 43.80 18.29
C GLU A 22 1.00 43.17 19.22
N PHE A 23 2.21 43.69 19.13
CA PHE A 23 3.31 43.33 20.01
C PHE A 23 3.12 44.15 21.32
N LYS A 24 2.55 43.56 22.36
CA LYS A 24 2.48 44.16 23.70
C LYS A 24 3.80 43.89 24.42
N LEU A 25 4.60 44.95 24.58
CA LEU A 25 5.72 44.96 25.54
C LEU A 25 5.15 44.92 26.96
N ASN A 26 5.43 43.84 27.67
CA ASN A 26 5.10 43.70 29.08
C ASN A 26 6.24 44.37 29.89
N LEU A 27 6.09 45.65 30.18
CA LEU A 27 6.97 46.36 31.11
C LEU A 27 6.35 46.25 32.51
N SER A 28 7.11 45.80 33.49
CA SER A 28 6.71 45.72 34.88
C SER A 28 6.52 47.13 35.46
N GLU A 29 5.56 47.29 36.41
CA GLU A 29 5.18 48.56 37.06
C GLU A 29 6.33 49.31 37.72
N ASP A 30 7.47 48.70 38.00
CA ASP A 30 8.66 49.32 38.56
C ASP A 30 9.47 50.20 37.58
N GLN A 31 9.15 50.21 36.30
CA GLN A 31 9.84 51.03 35.28
C GLN A 31 9.09 52.31 34.90
N LEU A 32 7.88 52.51 35.41
CA LEU A 32 7.05 53.69 35.14
C LEU A 32 7.21 54.83 36.18
N ASN A 33 7.88 54.57 37.30
CA ASN A 33 7.99 55.54 38.39
C ASN A 33 9.24 56.44 38.33
N HIS A 34 9.93 56.56 37.22
CA HIS A 34 11.14 57.41 37.09
C HIS A 34 10.96 58.64 36.24
N THR A 35 9.73 59.07 35.94
CA THR A 35 9.43 60.30 35.19
C THR A 35 8.86 61.42 36.02
N ASP A 36 8.58 61.23 37.34
CA ASP A 36 7.91 62.25 38.18
C ASP A 36 8.85 63.15 38.98
N GLU A 37 10.17 63.14 38.72
CA GLU A 37 11.12 64.07 39.43
C GLU A 37 11.53 65.30 38.63
N LEU A 38 10.83 65.70 37.57
CA LEU A 38 11.16 66.89 36.79
C LEU A 38 10.10 68.04 36.82
N GLU A 39 9.00 67.92 37.59
CA GLU A 39 7.94 68.93 37.59
C GLU A 39 7.79 69.75 38.90
N ASN A 40 8.76 69.73 39.83
CA ASN A 40 8.68 70.52 41.09
C ASN A 40 9.70 71.62 41.20
N LEU A 41 9.90 72.43 40.16
CA LEU A 41 10.66 73.71 40.25
C LEU A 41 9.99 74.88 39.48
N GLN A 42 8.72 75.11 39.73
CA GLN A 42 8.11 76.37 39.37
C GLN A 42 7.09 76.80 40.46
N GLY A 43 7.42 77.82 41.23
CA GLY A 43 6.47 78.48 42.03
C GLY A 43 6.98 78.94 43.40
N TYR A 44 7.72 80.03 43.45
CA TYR A 44 7.59 81.03 44.51
C TYR A 44 8.23 82.36 44.03
N ALA A 45 7.43 83.20 43.46
CA ALA A 45 7.72 84.58 43.32
C ALA A 45 6.90 85.40 44.40
N GLY A 46 7.57 86.15 45.25
CA GLY A 46 6.88 87.03 46.24
C GLY A 46 7.84 87.86 47.04
N SER A 47 8.13 89.06 46.54
CA SER A 47 8.39 90.36 47.14
C SER A 47 9.06 90.43 48.51
N ARG A 48 10.22 91.15 48.59
CA ARG A 48 10.48 92.41 49.25
C ARG A 48 11.96 92.82 49.21
N ALA A 49 12.22 94.00 48.73
CA ALA A 49 13.50 94.69 48.77
C ALA A 49 13.62 95.46 50.12
N PRO A 50 14.66 96.27 50.38
CA PRO A 50 16.11 96.04 50.17
C PRO A 50 16.93 96.33 51.45
N GLN A 51 18.09 95.78 51.55
CA GLN A 51 19.13 96.44 52.27
C GLN A 51 20.54 96.14 51.77
N ARG A 52 21.30 97.10 51.79
CA ARG A 52 22.56 97.50 51.23
C ARG A 52 23.75 96.90 52.01
N VAL A 53 24.86 96.74 51.26
CA VAL A 53 26.29 96.66 51.63
C VAL A 53 26.82 95.25 51.96
N GLU A 54 27.58 94.63 51.03
CA GLU A 54 29.01 94.43 51.08
C GLU A 54 29.44 93.64 49.81
N GLU A 55 29.95 94.33 48.82
CA GLU A 55 30.73 93.80 47.73
C GLU A 55 32.12 93.56 48.25
N SER A 56 32.61 92.29 48.15
CA SER A 56 33.95 91.94 47.73
C SER A 56 34.37 90.48 47.99
N SER A 57 33.51 89.55 48.45
CA SER A 57 33.97 88.15 48.61
C SER A 57 33.08 87.04 47.99
N ALA A 58 31.94 87.41 47.42
CA ALA A 58 30.99 86.47 46.87
C ALA A 58 31.34 85.96 45.43
N GLY A 59 31.96 86.81 44.61
CA GLY A 59 32.30 86.48 43.21
C GLY A 59 33.40 85.40 43.06
N ALA A 60 34.35 85.38 44.00
CA ALA A 60 35.42 84.39 43.95
C ALA A 60 34.96 82.97 44.41
N ARG A 61 33.98 82.88 45.30
CA ARG A 61 33.40 81.57 45.76
C ARG A 61 32.46 81.01 44.73
N SER A 62 31.63 81.81 44.08
CA SER A 62 30.75 81.43 43.00
C SER A 62 31.51 80.88 41.77
N ALA A 63 32.56 81.61 41.33
CA ALA A 63 33.41 81.17 40.21
C ALA A 63 34.18 79.83 40.49
N ARG A 64 34.53 79.61 41.78
CA ARG A 64 35.19 78.39 42.21
C ARG A 64 34.23 77.21 42.30
N ALA A 65 33.01 77.44 42.73
CA ALA A 65 31.92 76.40 42.74
C ALA A 65 31.54 76.03 41.35
N GLU A 66 31.36 76.96 40.38
CA GLU A 66 31.13 76.69 39.00
C GLU A 66 32.26 75.92 38.34
N ARG A 67 33.51 76.27 38.62
CA ARG A 67 34.67 75.52 38.10
C ARG A 67 34.76 74.09 38.64
N ASN A 68 34.37 73.88 39.93
CA ASN A 68 34.33 72.55 40.52
C ASN A 68 33.19 71.73 39.92
N GLN A 69 31.97 72.30 39.78
CA GLN A 69 30.87 71.62 39.09
C GLN A 69 31.19 71.25 37.63
N LYS A 70 31.85 72.21 36.89
CA LYS A 70 32.30 71.89 35.51
C LYS A 70 33.41 70.83 35.46
N LYS A 71 34.27 70.76 36.48
CA LYS A 71 35.27 69.68 36.60
C LYS A 71 34.60 68.30 36.90
N GLU A 72 33.72 68.25 37.86
CA GLU A 72 32.97 67.10 38.25
C GLU A 72 32.09 66.60 37.10
N ALA A 73 31.41 67.46 36.40
CA ALA A 73 30.63 67.13 35.21
C ALA A 73 31.51 66.57 34.07
N LYS A 74 32.73 67.15 33.86
CA LYS A 74 33.69 66.64 32.91
C LYS A 74 34.22 65.26 33.32
N GLU A 75 34.51 65.05 34.59
CA GLU A 75 34.96 63.74 35.12
C GLU A 75 33.87 62.69 35.04
N HIS A 76 32.64 63.08 35.41
CA HIS A 76 31.45 62.18 35.28
C HIS A 76 31.21 61.76 33.82
N LYS A 77 31.29 62.74 32.90
CA LYS A 77 31.16 62.50 31.47
C LYS A 77 32.33 61.62 30.93
N LYS A 78 33.56 61.80 31.48
CA LYS A 78 34.72 60.97 31.14
C LYS A 78 34.54 59.52 31.68
N ARG A 79 34.06 59.36 32.93
CA ARG A 79 33.77 58.06 33.56
C ARG A 79 32.66 57.33 32.80
N ASN A 80 31.57 58.04 32.43
CA ASN A 80 30.49 57.46 31.66
C ASN A 80 30.93 57.03 30.23
N ARG A 81 31.81 57.85 29.57
CA ARG A 81 32.37 57.44 28.27
C ARG A 81 33.25 56.19 28.39
N VAL A 82 34.05 56.06 29.46
CA VAL A 82 34.87 54.85 29.69
C VAL A 82 33.98 53.66 30.02
N LYS A 83 32.97 53.80 30.85
CA LYS A 83 31.98 52.74 31.12
C LYS A 83 31.24 52.32 29.84
N ALA A 84 30.77 53.29 29.05
CA ALA A 84 30.08 53.02 27.77
C ALA A 84 30.98 52.29 26.78
N ARG A 85 32.28 52.68 26.69
CA ARG A 85 33.26 51.96 25.83
C ARG A 85 33.52 50.53 26.33
N LYS A 86 33.62 50.35 27.68
CA LYS A 86 33.78 49.03 28.30
C LYS A 86 32.57 48.15 28.04
N ASN A 87 31.38 48.68 28.28
CA ASN A 87 30.12 47.97 28.02
C ASN A 87 29.94 47.60 26.54
N LYS A 88 30.27 48.53 25.61
CA LYS A 88 30.26 48.26 24.19
C LYS A 88 31.21 47.14 23.79
N ARG A 89 32.43 47.09 24.38
CA ARG A 89 33.38 46.01 24.16
C ARG A 89 32.89 44.67 24.75
N ILE A 90 32.37 44.69 25.97
CA ILE A 90 31.79 43.49 26.61
C ILE A 90 30.64 42.97 25.75
N PHE A 91 29.71 43.86 25.34
CA PHE A 91 28.60 43.48 24.46
C PHE A 91 29.07 42.90 23.13
N ALA A 92 30.09 43.51 22.50
CA ALA A 92 30.66 42.97 21.26
C ALA A 92 31.29 41.58 21.44
N PHE A 93 32.00 41.36 22.58
CA PHE A 93 32.58 40.06 22.91
C PHE A 93 31.51 39.01 23.21
N THR A 94 30.47 39.37 24.01
CA THR A 94 29.39 38.42 24.30
C THR A 94 28.58 38.08 23.05
N TRP A 95 28.31 39.08 22.20
CA TRP A 95 27.64 38.85 20.93
C TRP A 95 28.47 37.93 19.98
N LEU A 96 29.78 38.20 19.86
CA LEU A 96 30.69 37.36 19.08
C LEU A 96 30.76 35.92 19.62
N ALA A 97 30.85 35.78 20.95
CA ALA A 97 30.85 34.45 21.60
C ALA A 97 29.52 33.73 21.35
N MET A 98 28.39 34.40 21.38
CA MET A 98 27.08 33.82 21.05
C MET A 98 27.00 33.39 19.58
N VAL A 99 27.49 34.21 18.64
CA VAL A 99 27.53 33.85 17.22
C VAL A 99 28.40 32.61 17.00
N ILE A 100 29.59 32.57 17.62
CA ILE A 100 30.47 31.39 17.53
C ILE A 100 29.77 30.14 18.10
N LEU A 101 29.13 30.25 19.25
CA LEU A 101 28.42 29.12 19.86
C LEU A 101 27.29 28.61 18.94
N VAL A 102 26.46 29.52 18.42
CA VAL A 102 25.37 29.17 17.49
C VAL A 102 25.94 28.55 16.20
N SER A 103 27.04 29.11 15.68
CA SER A 103 27.67 28.54 14.48
C SER A 103 28.24 27.14 14.72
N LEU A 104 28.84 26.89 15.88
CA LEU A 104 29.37 25.57 16.24
C LEU A 104 28.25 24.56 16.45
N THR A 105 27.16 24.94 17.12
CA THR A 105 26.00 24.06 17.30
C THR A 105 25.33 23.73 15.97
N LEU A 106 25.16 24.71 15.09
CA LEU A 106 24.61 24.50 13.75
C LEU A 106 25.53 23.62 12.90
N ALA A 107 26.84 23.85 12.92
CA ALA A 107 27.81 23.02 12.20
C ALA A 107 27.78 21.56 12.70
N SER A 108 27.75 21.35 14.02
CA SER A 108 27.65 20.01 14.61
C SER A 108 26.33 19.31 14.22
N TYR A 109 25.23 20.03 14.19
CA TYR A 109 23.93 19.49 13.75
C TYR A 109 23.95 19.09 12.28
N LEU A 110 24.50 19.94 11.39
CA LEU A 110 24.61 19.65 9.96
C LEU A 110 25.58 18.49 9.67
N ILE A 111 26.70 18.40 10.39
CA ILE A 111 27.62 17.28 10.27
C ILE A 111 26.95 15.99 10.70
N GLY A 112 26.25 15.99 11.86
CA GLY A 112 25.50 14.83 12.34
C GLY A 112 24.42 14.36 11.36
N GLY A 113 23.70 15.30 10.74
CA GLY A 113 22.71 14.99 9.72
C GLY A 113 23.34 14.45 8.43
N SER A 114 24.49 14.99 7.99
CA SER A 114 25.21 14.47 6.84
C SER A 114 25.77 13.07 7.08
N ASN A 115 26.28 12.79 8.27
CA ASN A 115 26.77 11.47 8.65
C ASN A 115 25.63 10.45 8.65
N ASP A 116 24.47 10.84 9.18
CA ASP A 116 23.26 10.02 9.16
C ASP A 116 22.77 9.72 7.74
N PHE A 117 22.75 10.75 6.89
CA PHE A 117 22.40 10.64 5.47
C PHE A 117 23.30 9.67 4.70
N LEU A 118 24.60 9.67 5.00
CA LEU A 118 25.59 8.83 4.33
C LEU A 118 25.82 7.47 5.02
N GLY A 119 25.13 7.17 6.13
CA GLY A 119 25.35 5.96 6.93
C GLY A 119 26.74 5.88 7.58
N VAL A 120 27.45 7.02 7.75
CA VAL A 120 28.79 7.09 8.30
C VAL A 120 28.72 7.23 9.83
N ASP A 121 29.73 6.72 10.54
CA ASP A 121 29.85 6.73 12.02
C ASP A 121 28.80 5.88 12.75
N ARG A 122 28.09 4.97 12.07
CA ARG A 122 27.23 3.98 12.70
C ARG A 122 27.97 2.64 12.85
N MET A 123 27.65 1.91 13.93
CA MET A 123 28.17 0.55 14.09
C MET A 123 27.56 -0.35 13.02
N ASP A 124 28.35 -1.23 12.45
CA ASP A 124 27.85 -2.26 11.52
C ASP A 124 27.04 -3.29 12.35
N SER A 125 25.75 -3.06 12.44
CA SER A 125 24.79 -3.92 13.13
C SER A 125 23.52 -4.02 12.28
N GLU A 126 22.76 -5.08 12.50
CA GLU A 126 21.48 -5.31 11.84
C GLU A 126 20.35 -5.00 12.82
N VAL A 127 19.29 -4.38 12.32
CA VAL A 127 18.07 -4.08 13.07
C VAL A 127 16.87 -4.61 12.29
N GLU A 128 15.93 -5.21 13.01
CA GLU A 128 14.68 -5.68 12.43
C GLU A 128 13.66 -4.54 12.43
N VAL A 129 13.04 -4.29 11.28
CA VAL A 129 12.08 -3.19 11.06
C VAL A 129 10.86 -3.74 10.37
N THR A 130 9.69 -3.67 11.01
CA THR A 130 8.42 -4.06 10.41
C THR A 130 7.69 -2.84 9.86
N ILE A 131 7.41 -2.85 8.56
CA ILE A 131 6.67 -1.82 7.84
C ILE A 131 5.23 -2.31 7.63
N PRO A 132 4.22 -1.64 8.20
CA PRO A 132 2.83 -2.00 8.02
C PRO A 132 2.32 -1.57 6.62
N GLU A 133 1.20 -2.16 6.19
CA GLU A 133 0.51 -1.74 4.99
C GLU A 133 0.10 -0.26 5.03
N ASN A 134 0.11 0.39 3.87
CA ASN A 134 -0.29 1.78 3.70
C ASN A 134 0.40 2.77 4.65
N VAL A 135 1.69 2.53 4.97
CA VAL A 135 2.47 3.37 5.85
C VAL A 135 2.65 4.77 5.24
N THR A 136 2.37 5.82 6.03
CA THR A 136 2.67 7.20 5.62
C THR A 136 4.15 7.51 5.83
N GLN A 137 4.69 8.49 5.08
CA GLN A 137 6.09 8.92 5.23
C GLN A 137 6.46 9.30 6.68
N ASP A 138 5.55 9.96 7.41
CA ASP A 138 5.80 10.35 8.79
C ASP A 138 5.84 9.12 9.72
N GLN A 139 4.95 8.14 9.51
CA GLN A 139 4.95 6.88 10.25
C GLN A 139 6.21 6.05 9.96
N LEU A 140 6.60 5.96 8.68
CA LEU A 140 7.83 5.29 8.27
C LEU A 140 9.06 5.91 8.94
N THR A 141 9.17 7.25 8.91
CA THR A 141 10.27 7.97 9.57
C THR A 141 10.33 7.66 11.07
N ASP A 142 9.18 7.59 11.73
CA ASP A 142 9.05 7.25 13.16
C ASP A 142 9.46 5.80 13.45
N ILE A 143 9.07 4.86 12.59
CA ILE A 143 9.44 3.44 12.71
C ILE A 143 10.96 3.29 12.58
N LEU A 144 11.56 3.87 11.53
CA LEU A 144 12.99 3.81 11.28
C LEU A 144 13.82 4.46 12.40
N TYR A 145 13.33 5.54 12.98
CA TYR A 145 13.98 6.19 14.11
C TYR A 145 13.91 5.33 15.39
N LYS A 146 12.74 4.73 15.68
CA LYS A 146 12.54 3.86 16.85
C LYS A 146 13.35 2.57 16.79
N SER A 147 13.56 2.04 15.59
CA SER A 147 14.40 0.85 15.35
C SER A 147 15.89 1.17 15.27
N HIS A 148 16.29 2.44 15.39
CA HIS A 148 17.68 2.90 15.22
C HIS A 148 18.25 2.65 13.81
N ALA A 149 17.40 2.49 12.81
CA ALA A 149 17.81 2.45 11.41
C ALA A 149 18.23 3.84 10.90
N ILE A 150 17.74 4.92 11.52
CA ILE A 150 18.15 6.31 11.31
C ILE A 150 18.31 7.04 12.65
N ASP A 151 19.21 8.04 12.72
CA ASP A 151 19.44 8.85 13.92
C ASP A 151 18.84 10.24 13.84
N LYS A 152 18.60 10.77 12.63
CA LYS A 152 18.13 12.13 12.35
C LYS A 152 16.86 12.13 11.50
N PRO A 153 15.69 11.88 12.12
CA PRO A 153 14.43 11.77 11.41
C PRO A 153 14.10 13.02 10.57
N GLU A 154 14.55 14.22 10.99
CA GLU A 154 14.30 15.45 10.24
C GLU A 154 15.06 15.46 8.90
N PHE A 155 16.28 14.88 8.85
CA PHE A 155 17.07 14.76 7.62
C PHE A 155 16.50 13.71 6.71
N PHE A 156 16.05 12.58 7.23
CA PHE A 156 15.37 11.55 6.44
C PHE A 156 14.06 12.09 5.84
N SER A 157 13.23 12.74 6.65
CA SER A 157 12.00 13.39 6.17
C SER A 157 12.26 14.46 5.10
N LEU A 158 13.37 15.21 5.24
CA LEU A 158 13.80 16.18 4.23
C LEU A 158 14.25 15.50 2.94
N PHE A 159 15.05 14.44 3.04
CA PHE A 159 15.47 13.62 1.89
C PHE A 159 14.26 13.09 1.13
N CYS A 160 13.30 12.49 1.82
CA CYS A 160 12.07 11.99 1.22
C CYS A 160 11.28 13.07 0.46
N LYS A 161 11.23 14.31 0.96
CA LYS A 161 10.53 15.42 0.28
C LYS A 161 11.19 15.90 -1.02
N PHE A 162 12.49 15.68 -1.17
CA PHE A 162 13.24 16.08 -2.37
C PHE A 162 13.43 14.94 -3.37
N THR A 163 13.13 13.71 -2.99
CA THR A 163 13.26 12.55 -3.86
C THR A 163 11.87 12.18 -4.37
N THR A 164 11.62 12.39 -5.66
CA THR A 164 10.30 12.22 -6.31
C THR A 164 9.87 10.75 -6.48
N GLU A 165 10.67 9.78 -6.05
CA GLU A 165 10.44 8.36 -6.27
C GLU A 165 9.79 7.65 -5.06
N MET A 166 9.16 8.40 -4.13
CA MET A 166 8.78 7.89 -2.82
C MET A 166 7.26 7.78 -2.60
N GLU A 167 6.53 7.25 -3.57
CA GLU A 167 5.08 7.09 -3.40
C GLU A 167 4.69 5.76 -2.73
N TYR A 168 5.59 4.75 -2.69
CA TYR A 168 5.24 3.43 -2.20
C TYR A 168 6.40 2.73 -1.49
N PHE A 169 6.11 2.09 -0.36
CA PHE A 169 7.01 1.21 0.39
C PHE A 169 6.33 -0.13 0.58
N GLU A 170 7.02 -1.20 0.27
CA GLU A 170 6.49 -2.55 0.46
C GLU A 170 6.31 -2.85 1.95
N PRO A 171 5.15 -3.36 2.38
CA PRO A 171 4.96 -3.83 3.75
C PRO A 171 5.80 -5.10 3.99
N GLY A 172 6.18 -5.32 5.24
CA GLY A 172 6.91 -6.53 5.63
C GLY A 172 7.96 -6.26 6.70
N THR A 173 8.67 -7.30 7.09
CA THR A 173 9.74 -7.25 8.08
C THR A 173 11.09 -7.30 7.38
N TYR A 174 11.92 -6.29 7.64
CA TYR A 174 13.22 -6.08 7.01
C TYR A 174 14.33 -6.24 8.02
N THR A 175 15.40 -6.92 7.65
CA THR A 175 16.69 -6.86 8.33
C THR A 175 17.53 -5.76 7.68
N ILE A 176 17.63 -4.60 8.33
CA ILE A 176 18.30 -3.41 7.82
C ILE A 176 19.66 -3.25 8.50
N LYS A 177 20.71 -3.05 7.70
CA LYS A 177 22.01 -2.67 8.23
C LYS A 177 22.00 -1.20 8.65
N THR A 178 22.42 -0.93 9.86
CA THR A 178 22.42 0.43 10.44
C THR A 178 23.37 1.40 9.71
N ASN A 179 24.31 0.89 8.92
CA ASN A 179 25.24 1.67 8.10
C ASN A 179 24.72 1.97 6.68
N TYR A 180 23.46 1.64 6.35
CA TYR A 180 22.89 2.04 5.08
C TYR A 180 22.76 3.56 4.99
N ASP A 181 23.10 4.11 3.82
CA ASP A 181 22.73 5.48 3.46
C ASP A 181 21.20 5.57 3.20
N TYR A 182 20.67 6.78 3.18
CA TYR A 182 19.23 6.97 2.97
C TYR A 182 18.71 6.43 1.63
N LYS A 183 19.56 6.47 0.58
CA LYS A 183 19.19 5.94 -0.73
C LYS A 183 19.12 4.41 -0.71
N GLN A 184 20.11 3.76 -0.10
CA GLN A 184 20.12 2.30 0.09
C GLN A 184 18.93 1.86 0.94
N LEU A 185 18.67 2.58 2.05
CA LEU A 185 17.54 2.30 2.92
C LEU A 185 16.19 2.38 2.17
N VAL A 186 15.99 3.46 1.41
CA VAL A 186 14.77 3.64 0.61
C VAL A 186 14.65 2.57 -0.47
N ASN A 187 15.73 2.30 -1.20
CA ASN A 187 15.71 1.25 -2.22
C ASN A 187 15.36 -0.13 -1.61
N THR A 188 15.93 -0.46 -0.45
CA THR A 188 15.61 -1.71 0.26
C THR A 188 14.13 -1.77 0.62
N LEU A 189 13.56 -0.68 1.18
CA LEU A 189 12.16 -0.62 1.58
C LEU A 189 11.18 -0.59 0.38
N GLN A 190 11.63 -0.15 -0.78
CA GLN A 190 10.84 -0.17 -2.02
C GLN A 190 10.96 -1.50 -2.77
N SER A 191 12.10 -2.19 -2.63
CA SER A 191 12.31 -3.50 -3.24
C SER A 191 11.62 -4.64 -2.48
N GLY A 192 11.12 -4.36 -1.30
CA GLY A 192 10.57 -5.37 -0.40
C GLY A 192 11.62 -5.93 0.58
N PRO A 193 11.19 -6.73 1.57
CA PRO A 193 12.10 -7.44 2.47
C PRO A 193 13.08 -8.29 1.67
N ASP A 194 14.20 -8.71 2.29
CA ASP A 194 15.13 -9.64 1.62
C ASP A 194 14.39 -10.94 1.31
N LEU A 195 13.91 -11.01 0.09
CA LEU A 195 13.08 -12.09 -0.39
C LEU A 195 13.89 -13.33 -0.79
N GLY A 196 15.21 -13.30 -0.62
CA GLY A 196 16.09 -14.39 -1.03
C GLY A 196 16.29 -14.47 -2.54
N GLU A 197 16.63 -15.64 -3.04
CA GLU A 197 16.83 -15.88 -4.48
C GLU A 197 15.49 -15.89 -5.23
N GLU A 198 15.52 -15.38 -6.48
CA GLU A 198 14.36 -15.42 -7.37
C GLU A 198 14.18 -16.82 -7.94
N ILE A 199 12.97 -17.36 -7.81
CA ILE A 199 12.58 -18.70 -8.26
C ILE A 199 11.48 -18.55 -9.31
N THR A 200 11.73 -19.02 -10.53
CA THR A 200 10.73 -19.02 -11.59
C THR A 200 10.05 -20.39 -11.68
N VAL A 201 8.73 -20.43 -11.54
CA VAL A 201 7.92 -21.66 -11.60
C VAL A 201 6.84 -21.51 -12.66
N MET A 202 6.69 -22.55 -13.51
CA MET A 202 5.65 -22.64 -14.53
C MET A 202 4.53 -23.58 -14.07
N PHE A 203 3.31 -23.06 -14.01
CA PHE A 203 2.10 -23.81 -13.69
C PHE A 203 1.31 -24.05 -14.97
N ARG A 204 1.06 -25.34 -15.28
CA ARG A 204 0.34 -25.72 -16.49
C ARG A 204 -1.15 -25.54 -16.33
N GLU A 205 -1.83 -25.19 -17.42
CA GLU A 205 -3.30 -25.17 -17.46
C GLU A 205 -3.89 -26.52 -17.01
N GLY A 206 -4.96 -26.46 -16.22
CA GLY A 206 -5.60 -27.64 -15.63
C GLY A 206 -4.90 -28.18 -14.38
N ILE A 207 -3.94 -27.45 -13.79
CA ILE A 207 -3.33 -27.83 -12.51
C ILE A 207 -4.35 -27.68 -11.38
N THR A 208 -4.43 -28.63 -10.45
CA THR A 208 -5.26 -28.51 -9.24
C THR A 208 -4.51 -27.76 -8.16
N VAL A 209 -5.25 -27.21 -7.18
CA VAL A 209 -4.66 -26.55 -5.99
C VAL A 209 -3.69 -27.49 -5.26
N GLN A 210 -4.01 -28.80 -5.14
CA GLN A 210 -3.08 -29.76 -4.54
C GLN A 210 -1.78 -29.90 -5.32
N GLN A 211 -1.86 -29.98 -6.64
CA GLN A 211 -0.67 -30.10 -7.49
C GLN A 211 0.15 -28.80 -7.50
N LEU A 212 -0.54 -27.64 -7.44
CA LEU A 212 0.08 -26.33 -7.34
C LEU A 212 0.86 -26.21 -6.01
N ALA A 213 0.22 -26.59 -4.90
CA ALA A 213 0.85 -26.58 -3.58
C ALA A 213 2.09 -27.48 -3.53
N ALA A 214 1.97 -28.71 -4.06
CA ALA A 214 3.10 -29.64 -4.14
C ALA A 214 4.25 -29.10 -5.03
N LEU A 215 3.93 -28.41 -6.13
CA LEU A 215 4.93 -27.82 -7.02
C LEU A 215 5.64 -26.62 -6.35
N LEU A 216 4.93 -25.82 -5.55
CA LEU A 216 5.53 -24.76 -4.76
C LEU A 216 6.50 -25.33 -3.71
N GLU A 217 6.08 -26.37 -2.97
CA GLU A 217 6.93 -27.06 -1.98
C GLU A 217 8.18 -27.70 -2.63
N GLU A 218 8.04 -28.33 -3.80
CA GLU A 218 9.17 -28.90 -4.57
C GLU A 218 10.22 -27.83 -4.94
N ASN A 219 9.76 -26.58 -5.13
CA ASN A 219 10.63 -25.45 -5.44
C ASN A 219 11.10 -24.68 -4.18
N GLY A 220 10.81 -25.19 -2.98
CA GLY A 220 11.25 -24.60 -1.72
C GLY A 220 10.40 -23.42 -1.22
N LEU A 221 9.20 -23.25 -1.79
CA LEU A 221 8.26 -22.17 -1.45
C LEU A 221 7.17 -22.71 -0.52
N HIS A 222 7.38 -22.63 0.77
CA HIS A 222 6.50 -23.14 1.84
C HIS A 222 6.17 -24.64 1.72
N THR A 223 5.44 -25.16 2.69
CA THR A 223 4.92 -26.53 2.64
C THR A 223 3.59 -26.57 1.90
N ALA A 224 3.29 -27.72 1.27
CA ALA A 224 2.01 -27.90 0.60
C ALA A 224 0.82 -27.70 1.55
N ASP A 225 0.95 -28.16 2.80
CA ASP A 225 -0.10 -28.01 3.82
C ASP A 225 -0.39 -26.53 4.14
N GLU A 226 0.63 -25.67 4.26
CA GLU A 226 0.47 -24.23 4.49
C GLU A 226 -0.27 -23.56 3.32
N ILE A 227 0.10 -23.90 2.08
CA ILE A 227 -0.58 -23.39 0.88
C ILE A 227 -2.04 -23.86 0.83
N LEU A 228 -2.30 -25.12 1.12
CA LEU A 228 -3.66 -25.69 1.09
C LEU A 228 -4.56 -25.11 2.18
N GLU A 229 -4.01 -24.85 3.38
CA GLU A 229 -4.74 -24.15 4.46
C GLU A 229 -5.11 -22.73 4.02
N ALA A 230 -4.14 -21.99 3.47
CA ALA A 230 -4.36 -20.64 2.98
C ALA A 230 -5.40 -20.57 1.85
N CYS A 231 -5.47 -21.57 0.97
CA CYS A 231 -6.47 -21.65 -0.09
C CYS A 231 -7.92 -21.76 0.42
N ASN A 232 -8.14 -22.01 1.69
CA ASN A 232 -9.45 -22.04 2.33
C ASN A 232 -9.72 -20.83 3.25
N SER A 233 -8.76 -19.91 3.38
CA SER A 233 -8.88 -18.71 4.21
C SER A 233 -9.89 -17.70 3.64
N SER A 234 -10.40 -16.83 4.52
CA SER A 234 -11.18 -15.64 4.17
C SER A 234 -10.31 -14.42 3.83
N ASP A 235 -8.99 -14.52 3.95
CA ASP A 235 -8.07 -13.40 3.76
C ASP A 235 -8.10 -12.87 2.33
N TYR A 236 -8.54 -13.70 1.38
CA TYR A 236 -8.69 -13.37 -0.04
C TYR A 236 -10.09 -12.85 -0.43
N ASP A 237 -10.95 -12.53 0.53
CA ASP A 237 -12.29 -11.97 0.26
C ASP A 237 -12.26 -10.51 -0.24
N SER A 238 -11.07 -9.90 -0.33
CA SER A 238 -10.85 -8.64 -1.05
C SER A 238 -11.03 -8.78 -2.57
N TYR A 239 -10.81 -9.97 -3.13
CA TYR A 239 -11.06 -10.30 -4.53
C TYR A 239 -12.56 -10.55 -4.76
N SER A 240 -13.18 -9.76 -5.63
CA SER A 240 -14.63 -9.75 -5.81
C SER A 240 -15.21 -11.10 -6.24
N ASP A 241 -14.52 -11.82 -7.11
CA ASP A 241 -14.96 -13.12 -7.60
C ASP A 241 -14.84 -14.20 -6.50
N VAL A 242 -13.79 -14.11 -5.64
CA VAL A 242 -13.62 -15.00 -4.49
C VAL A 242 -14.66 -14.73 -3.40
N ALA A 243 -14.94 -13.45 -3.11
CA ALA A 243 -15.96 -13.05 -2.15
C ALA A 243 -17.38 -13.47 -2.57
N ALA A 244 -17.61 -13.62 -3.89
CA ALA A 244 -18.91 -14.05 -4.42
C ALA A 244 -19.18 -15.55 -4.26
N ILE A 245 -18.19 -16.36 -3.83
CA ILE A 245 -18.36 -17.80 -3.59
C ILE A 245 -19.22 -18.01 -2.32
N THR A 246 -20.41 -18.58 -2.46
CA THR A 246 -21.36 -18.73 -1.35
C THR A 246 -21.40 -20.11 -0.74
N ASN A 247 -20.88 -21.14 -1.41
CA ASN A 247 -20.96 -22.57 -1.03
C ASN A 247 -19.59 -23.12 -0.58
N THR A 248 -18.82 -22.35 0.15
CA THR A 248 -17.47 -22.71 0.61
C THR A 248 -17.44 -24.00 1.46
N SER A 249 -18.52 -24.30 2.20
CA SER A 249 -18.65 -25.54 3.01
C SER A 249 -18.70 -26.82 2.20
N ASP A 250 -19.08 -26.74 0.92
CA ASP A 250 -19.27 -27.88 0.02
C ASP A 250 -18.03 -28.15 -0.83
N ARG A 251 -16.99 -27.31 -0.68
CA ARG A 251 -15.74 -27.35 -1.44
C ARG A 251 -14.60 -27.98 -0.67
N TYR A 252 -13.72 -28.64 -1.39
CA TYR A 252 -12.44 -29.07 -0.85
C TYR A 252 -11.48 -27.87 -0.68
N TYR A 253 -11.40 -27.01 -1.70
CA TYR A 253 -10.58 -25.79 -1.71
C TYR A 253 -11.38 -24.61 -2.26
N LYS A 254 -11.44 -23.52 -1.48
CA LYS A 254 -12.16 -22.30 -1.84
C LYS A 254 -11.57 -21.65 -3.11
N LEU A 255 -10.22 -21.63 -3.22
CA LEU A 255 -9.52 -20.98 -4.33
C LEU A 255 -9.32 -21.87 -5.56
N GLU A 256 -9.82 -23.13 -5.59
CA GLU A 256 -9.74 -23.94 -6.79
C GLU A 256 -10.45 -23.24 -7.97
N GLY A 257 -9.76 -23.17 -9.10
CA GLY A 257 -10.23 -22.48 -10.30
C GLY A 257 -9.83 -21.01 -10.42
N TYR A 258 -9.34 -20.40 -9.33
CA TYR A 258 -9.00 -18.98 -9.26
C TYR A 258 -7.50 -18.71 -9.25
N LEU A 259 -6.67 -19.73 -9.06
CA LEU A 259 -5.21 -19.62 -9.12
C LEU A 259 -4.74 -19.77 -10.57
N PHE A 260 -4.78 -18.67 -11.34
CA PHE A 260 -4.59 -18.71 -12.79
C PHE A 260 -3.25 -19.33 -13.19
N PRO A 261 -3.23 -20.37 -14.05
CA PRO A 261 -2.00 -21.02 -14.49
C PRO A 261 -1.19 -20.14 -15.44
N ASP A 262 0.06 -19.86 -15.08
CA ASP A 262 1.01 -19.05 -15.87
C ASP A 262 2.44 -19.36 -15.37
N THR A 263 3.43 -18.64 -15.87
CA THR A 263 4.79 -18.65 -15.32
C THR A 263 4.94 -17.47 -14.38
N TYR A 264 5.31 -17.76 -13.13
CA TYR A 264 5.47 -16.78 -12.07
C TYR A 264 6.91 -16.73 -11.57
N GLN A 265 7.31 -15.55 -11.14
CA GLN A 265 8.54 -15.31 -10.40
C GLN A 265 8.18 -15.11 -8.93
N PHE A 266 8.78 -15.92 -8.08
CA PHE A 266 8.68 -15.85 -6.64
C PHE A 266 10.05 -15.58 -6.05
N PHE A 267 10.08 -15.23 -4.78
CA PHE A 267 11.31 -15.17 -4.01
C PHE A 267 11.27 -16.21 -2.89
N GLU A 268 12.43 -16.71 -2.51
CA GLU A 268 12.57 -17.77 -1.49
C GLU A 268 11.83 -17.46 -0.18
N ASN A 269 11.80 -16.18 0.21
CA ASN A 269 11.18 -15.70 1.44
C ASN A 269 9.82 -15.00 1.20
N ASP A 270 9.19 -15.15 0.03
CA ASP A 270 7.83 -14.67 -0.20
C ASP A 270 6.87 -15.30 0.83
N THR A 271 5.92 -14.54 1.34
CA THR A 271 4.87 -15.10 2.20
C THR A 271 3.86 -15.89 1.37
N VAL A 272 3.15 -16.85 2.00
CA VAL A 272 2.06 -17.61 1.35
C VAL A 272 1.02 -16.66 0.75
N GLU A 273 0.70 -15.57 1.45
CA GLU A 273 -0.22 -14.54 0.99
C GLU A 273 0.28 -13.87 -0.30
N SER A 274 1.54 -13.40 -0.32
CA SER A 274 2.16 -12.78 -1.50
C SER A 274 2.18 -13.74 -2.70
N ILE A 275 2.43 -15.02 -2.46
CA ILE A 275 2.41 -16.06 -3.50
C ILE A 275 1.01 -16.21 -4.09
N LEU A 276 -0.01 -16.41 -3.26
CA LEU A 276 -1.38 -16.62 -3.72
C LEU A 276 -1.98 -15.36 -4.35
N ASP A 277 -1.64 -14.16 -3.84
CA ASP A 277 -2.05 -12.90 -4.44
C ASP A 277 -1.56 -12.72 -5.88
N ARG A 278 -0.37 -13.21 -6.23
CA ARG A 278 0.11 -13.17 -7.63
C ARG A 278 -0.79 -13.97 -8.57
N PHE A 279 -1.24 -15.14 -8.14
CA PHE A 279 -2.18 -15.95 -8.93
C PHE A 279 -3.54 -15.28 -9.07
N LEU A 280 -4.08 -14.77 -7.97
CA LEU A 280 -5.39 -14.13 -7.92
C LEU A 280 -5.41 -12.81 -8.72
N ASN A 281 -4.37 -11.98 -8.58
CA ASN A 281 -4.21 -10.78 -9.39
C ASN A 281 -4.11 -11.09 -10.89
N ASN A 282 -3.42 -12.17 -11.26
CA ASN A 282 -3.35 -12.59 -12.64
C ASN A 282 -4.72 -13.09 -13.14
N PHE A 283 -5.47 -13.84 -12.32
CA PHE A 283 -6.84 -14.23 -12.62
C PHE A 283 -7.73 -13.02 -12.90
N GLU A 284 -7.71 -12.00 -12.02
CA GLU A 284 -8.47 -10.78 -12.23
C GLU A 284 -8.09 -10.03 -13.50
N ASN A 285 -6.80 -10.01 -13.84
CA ASN A 285 -6.32 -9.38 -15.07
C ASN A 285 -6.73 -10.16 -16.35
N LYS A 286 -6.84 -11.49 -16.27
CA LYS A 286 -7.24 -12.33 -17.41
C LYS A 286 -8.75 -12.34 -17.63
N LEU A 287 -9.53 -12.29 -16.57
CA LEU A 287 -10.99 -12.19 -16.65
C LEU A 287 -11.38 -10.71 -16.79
N THR A 288 -11.47 -10.24 -18.04
CA THR A 288 -11.73 -8.83 -18.34
C THR A 288 -13.15 -8.39 -17.96
N ASP A 289 -13.37 -7.06 -17.79
CA ASP A 289 -14.69 -6.50 -17.53
C ASP A 289 -15.72 -6.88 -18.59
N GLU A 290 -15.29 -6.94 -19.88
CA GLU A 290 -16.16 -7.40 -20.98
C GLU A 290 -16.59 -8.85 -20.78
N MET A 291 -15.67 -9.74 -20.39
CA MET A 291 -16.00 -11.14 -20.09
C MET A 291 -16.95 -11.26 -18.91
N ARG A 292 -16.76 -10.47 -17.84
CA ARG A 292 -17.67 -10.42 -16.67
C ARG A 292 -19.08 -9.94 -17.08
N ASP A 293 -19.16 -8.91 -17.92
CA ASP A 293 -20.42 -8.42 -18.46
C ASP A 293 -21.14 -9.49 -19.30
N ASP A 294 -20.41 -10.27 -20.09
CA ASP A 294 -20.98 -11.33 -20.90
C ASP A 294 -21.40 -12.56 -20.08
N ILE A 295 -20.64 -12.87 -19.02
CA ILE A 295 -21.06 -13.85 -18.02
C ILE A 295 -22.39 -13.43 -17.37
N ALA A 296 -22.50 -12.19 -16.93
CA ALA A 296 -23.73 -11.68 -16.33
C ALA A 296 -24.93 -11.74 -17.29
N LYS A 297 -24.73 -11.49 -18.59
CA LYS A 297 -25.77 -11.61 -19.63
C LYS A 297 -26.17 -13.07 -19.90
N SER A 298 -25.26 -14.01 -19.72
CA SER A 298 -25.53 -15.44 -19.95
C SER A 298 -26.45 -16.10 -18.90
N GLY A 299 -26.64 -15.42 -17.75
CA GLY A 299 -27.43 -15.94 -16.62
C GLY A 299 -26.66 -16.87 -15.68
N TYR A 300 -25.37 -17.12 -15.93
CA TYR A 300 -24.47 -17.85 -15.05
C TYR A 300 -23.73 -16.89 -14.14
N THR A 301 -23.30 -17.38 -12.98
CA THR A 301 -22.34 -16.68 -12.12
C THR A 301 -20.93 -16.90 -12.63
N THR A 302 -19.97 -16.02 -12.25
CA THR A 302 -18.55 -16.23 -12.56
C THR A 302 -18.09 -17.61 -12.07
N ASP A 303 -18.49 -17.99 -10.86
CA ASP A 303 -18.14 -19.27 -10.27
C ASP A 303 -18.64 -20.47 -11.08
N GLN A 304 -19.88 -20.42 -11.57
CA GLN A 304 -20.41 -21.47 -12.43
C GLN A 304 -19.67 -21.54 -13.77
N ILE A 305 -19.27 -20.42 -14.34
CA ILE A 305 -18.45 -20.37 -15.58
C ILE A 305 -17.06 -20.97 -15.32
N ILE A 306 -16.42 -20.66 -14.18
CA ILE A 306 -15.09 -21.23 -13.86
C ILE A 306 -15.20 -22.74 -13.57
N ALA A 307 -16.27 -23.18 -12.90
CA ALA A 307 -16.53 -24.62 -12.73
C ALA A 307 -16.71 -25.32 -14.07
N LEU A 308 -17.51 -24.76 -14.99
CA LEU A 308 -17.68 -25.28 -16.34
C LEU A 308 -16.35 -25.27 -17.12
N ALA A 309 -15.58 -24.17 -17.05
CA ALA A 309 -14.27 -24.04 -17.70
C ALA A 309 -13.28 -25.10 -17.21
N SER A 310 -13.30 -25.43 -15.92
CA SER A 310 -12.43 -26.47 -15.36
C SER A 310 -12.74 -27.87 -15.89
N ILE A 311 -14.02 -28.16 -16.11
CA ILE A 311 -14.43 -29.41 -16.75
C ILE A 311 -14.02 -29.40 -18.22
N ILE A 312 -14.29 -28.34 -18.97
CA ILE A 312 -13.87 -28.20 -20.37
C ILE A 312 -12.35 -28.37 -20.53
N GLN A 313 -11.56 -27.77 -19.61
CA GLN A 313 -10.11 -27.89 -19.60
C GLN A 313 -9.65 -29.33 -19.43
N ALA A 314 -10.37 -30.09 -18.62
CA ALA A 314 -10.02 -31.50 -18.34
C ALA A 314 -10.47 -32.48 -19.43
N GLU A 315 -11.58 -32.18 -20.12
CA GLU A 315 -12.20 -33.07 -21.12
C GLU A 315 -11.72 -32.83 -22.54
N ALA A 316 -11.38 -31.58 -22.91
CA ALA A 316 -11.10 -31.22 -24.29
C ALA A 316 -9.72 -31.71 -24.77
N ALA A 317 -9.67 -32.19 -26.00
CA ALA A 317 -8.43 -32.63 -26.64
C ALA A 317 -7.61 -31.44 -27.21
N ASN A 318 -8.23 -30.32 -27.56
CA ASN A 318 -7.61 -29.14 -28.13
C ASN A 318 -8.54 -27.91 -28.00
N THR A 319 -8.05 -26.73 -28.40
CA THR A 319 -8.77 -25.48 -28.26
C THR A 319 -10.12 -25.44 -29.01
N ASP A 320 -10.18 -25.94 -30.26
CA ASP A 320 -11.43 -25.95 -31.03
C ASP A 320 -12.48 -26.85 -30.38
N ASP A 321 -12.05 -27.96 -29.83
CA ASP A 321 -12.86 -28.93 -29.11
C ASP A 321 -13.40 -28.34 -27.78
N MET A 322 -12.66 -27.45 -27.10
CA MET A 322 -13.14 -26.74 -25.91
C MET A 322 -14.47 -26.02 -26.17
N TYR A 323 -14.59 -25.32 -27.30
CA TYR A 323 -15.81 -24.61 -27.67
C TYR A 323 -16.97 -25.54 -28.00
N MET A 324 -16.66 -26.71 -28.61
CA MET A 324 -17.66 -27.73 -28.94
C MET A 324 -18.18 -28.42 -27.68
N ILE A 325 -17.27 -28.86 -26.78
CA ILE A 325 -17.62 -29.46 -25.49
C ILE A 325 -18.42 -28.47 -24.62
N SER A 326 -18.02 -27.18 -24.60
CA SER A 326 -18.79 -26.14 -23.91
C SER A 326 -20.25 -26.10 -24.37
N ALA A 327 -20.48 -26.11 -25.69
CA ALA A 327 -21.84 -26.15 -26.23
C ALA A 327 -22.61 -27.39 -25.82
N ILE A 328 -21.96 -28.57 -25.82
CA ILE A 328 -22.58 -29.82 -25.42
C ILE A 328 -22.94 -29.85 -23.95
N LEU A 329 -22.03 -29.42 -23.08
CA LEU A 329 -22.28 -29.35 -21.65
C LEU A 329 -23.39 -28.32 -21.31
N ARG A 330 -23.42 -27.19 -22.00
CA ARG A 330 -24.53 -26.24 -21.88
C ARG A 330 -25.85 -26.80 -22.36
N ASN A 331 -25.89 -27.54 -23.48
CA ASN A 331 -27.08 -28.26 -23.92
C ASN A 331 -27.63 -29.19 -22.84
N ARG A 332 -26.74 -29.96 -22.18
CA ARG A 332 -27.12 -30.81 -21.05
C ARG A 332 -27.68 -30.01 -19.86
N LEU A 333 -27.01 -28.92 -19.49
CA LEU A 333 -27.44 -28.05 -18.36
C LEU A 333 -28.77 -27.34 -18.62
N GLU A 334 -28.99 -26.86 -19.85
CA GLU A 334 -30.11 -25.99 -20.20
C GLU A 334 -31.33 -26.76 -20.74
N ASN A 335 -31.09 -27.82 -21.50
CA ASN A 335 -32.13 -28.55 -22.23
C ASN A 335 -32.08 -30.06 -21.97
N GLY A 336 -31.15 -30.57 -21.19
CA GLY A 336 -30.96 -32.00 -20.98
C GLY A 336 -32.18 -32.71 -20.44
N ALA A 337 -32.95 -32.07 -19.55
CA ALA A 337 -34.19 -32.62 -18.99
C ALA A 337 -35.23 -33.00 -20.07
N GLU A 338 -35.28 -32.32 -21.20
CA GLU A 338 -36.15 -32.64 -22.34
C GLU A 338 -35.74 -33.96 -23.04
N HIS A 339 -34.50 -34.39 -22.81
CA HIS A 339 -33.87 -35.59 -23.39
C HIS A 339 -33.59 -36.67 -22.36
N ASP A 340 -34.15 -36.55 -21.13
CA ASP A 340 -33.90 -37.45 -20.00
C ASP A 340 -32.39 -37.48 -19.56
N ILE A 341 -31.70 -36.34 -19.74
CA ILE A 341 -30.32 -36.13 -19.33
C ILE A 341 -30.30 -35.11 -18.17
N HIS A 342 -29.89 -35.54 -16.99
CA HIS A 342 -29.87 -34.73 -15.76
C HIS A 342 -28.44 -34.44 -15.28
N THR A 343 -27.48 -35.24 -15.71
CA THR A 343 -26.10 -35.23 -15.24
C THR A 343 -25.14 -34.81 -16.37
N LEU A 344 -23.94 -34.37 -16.02
CA LEU A 344 -22.92 -34.03 -17.03
C LEU A 344 -22.05 -35.23 -17.43
N ASP A 345 -21.99 -36.29 -16.62
CA ASP A 345 -21.27 -37.53 -16.84
C ASP A 345 -19.81 -37.33 -17.29
N CYS A 346 -19.06 -36.45 -16.60
CA CYS A 346 -17.70 -36.12 -16.89
C CYS A 346 -16.74 -36.92 -15.99
N ASP A 347 -15.90 -37.76 -16.58
CA ASP A 347 -14.95 -38.62 -15.86
C ASP A 347 -13.97 -37.83 -14.99
N SER A 348 -13.61 -36.62 -15.41
CA SER A 348 -12.70 -35.72 -14.73
C SER A 348 -13.19 -35.31 -13.33
N THR A 349 -14.48 -35.42 -13.04
CA THR A 349 -15.08 -35.01 -11.76
C THR A 349 -15.09 -36.14 -10.72
N VAL A 350 -14.94 -37.41 -11.16
CA VAL A 350 -15.23 -38.60 -10.33
C VAL A 350 -14.31 -38.72 -9.12
N TYR A 351 -13.05 -38.35 -9.26
CA TYR A 351 -12.04 -38.53 -8.23
C TYR A 351 -11.57 -37.22 -7.59
N TYR A 352 -12.02 -36.08 -8.07
CA TYR A 352 -11.62 -34.80 -7.48
C TYR A 352 -11.87 -34.79 -5.96
N PRO A 353 -10.94 -34.36 -5.10
CA PRO A 353 -9.71 -33.60 -5.38
C PRO A 353 -8.50 -34.46 -5.79
N TYR A 354 -8.62 -35.77 -5.88
CA TYR A 354 -7.58 -36.65 -6.41
C TYR A 354 -7.64 -36.70 -7.93
N LYS A 355 -6.53 -37.02 -8.55
CA LYS A 355 -6.44 -37.03 -10.01
C LYS A 355 -7.00 -38.35 -10.62
N THR A 356 -6.76 -39.45 -9.97
CA THR A 356 -7.16 -40.80 -10.45
C THR A 356 -7.64 -41.68 -9.30
N ALA A 357 -8.28 -42.80 -9.66
CA ALA A 357 -8.67 -43.83 -8.68
C ALA A 357 -7.49 -44.36 -7.84
N ASN A 358 -6.27 -44.35 -8.40
CA ASN A 358 -5.09 -44.85 -7.69
C ASN A 358 -4.56 -43.86 -6.65
N ASP A 359 -4.86 -42.56 -6.81
CA ASP A 359 -4.43 -41.50 -5.89
C ASP A 359 -5.44 -41.33 -4.76
N ALA A 360 -6.69 -41.75 -4.98
CA ALA A 360 -7.79 -41.66 -4.03
C ALA A 360 -7.75 -42.78 -2.99
N PRO A 361 -8.18 -42.53 -1.75
CA PRO A 361 -8.38 -43.59 -0.73
C PRO A 361 -9.36 -44.66 -1.22
N GLU A 362 -9.17 -45.91 -0.76
CA GLU A 362 -10.08 -47.02 -1.09
C GLU A 362 -11.52 -46.69 -0.68
N GLY A 363 -12.45 -46.81 -1.62
CA GLY A 363 -13.87 -46.52 -1.40
C GLY A 363 -14.21 -45.02 -1.41
N PHE A 364 -13.30 -44.13 -1.85
CA PHE A 364 -13.57 -42.71 -1.99
C PHE A 364 -14.69 -42.47 -3.02
N VAL A 365 -15.64 -41.61 -2.64
CA VAL A 365 -16.70 -41.12 -3.52
C VAL A 365 -16.65 -39.59 -3.46
N SER A 366 -16.42 -38.94 -4.60
CA SER A 366 -16.34 -37.51 -4.69
C SER A 366 -17.73 -36.85 -4.64
N SER A 367 -17.90 -35.84 -3.80
CA SER A 367 -19.09 -35.00 -3.85
C SER A 367 -19.18 -34.15 -5.13
N TYR A 368 -18.12 -34.15 -5.94
CA TYR A 368 -18.06 -33.45 -7.22
C TYR A 368 -18.42 -34.33 -8.42
N SER A 369 -18.63 -35.65 -8.22
CA SER A 369 -18.99 -36.57 -9.28
C SER A 369 -20.25 -36.10 -10.02
N THR A 370 -20.09 -35.78 -11.29
CA THR A 370 -21.22 -35.37 -12.15
C THR A 370 -21.98 -36.58 -12.74
N TYR A 371 -21.68 -37.80 -12.30
CA TYR A 371 -22.52 -38.97 -12.49
C TYR A 371 -23.57 -39.13 -11.40
N ASP A 372 -23.26 -38.65 -10.19
CA ASP A 372 -24.08 -38.83 -9.00
C ASP A 372 -24.86 -37.55 -8.60
N ASN A 373 -24.46 -36.40 -9.16
CA ASN A 373 -25.04 -35.10 -8.85
C ASN A 373 -25.52 -34.39 -10.13
N ASP A 374 -26.72 -33.82 -10.05
CA ASP A 374 -27.31 -33.06 -11.16
C ASP A 374 -26.56 -31.73 -11.36
N GLY A 375 -26.30 -31.36 -12.62
CA GLY A 375 -25.73 -30.08 -13.01
C GLY A 375 -24.22 -29.95 -12.76
N LEU A 376 -23.76 -28.74 -12.45
CA LEU A 376 -22.36 -28.43 -12.17
C LEU A 376 -21.97 -28.92 -10.76
N PRO A 377 -20.70 -29.32 -10.55
CA PRO A 377 -20.18 -29.62 -9.22
C PRO A 377 -20.16 -28.37 -8.33
N ALA A 378 -19.92 -28.56 -7.03
CA ALA A 378 -19.91 -27.48 -6.04
C ALA A 378 -18.90 -26.37 -6.36
N GLY A 379 -17.89 -26.65 -7.18
CA GLY A 379 -16.89 -25.69 -7.65
C GLY A 379 -16.00 -26.25 -8.73
N PRO A 380 -14.99 -25.51 -9.14
CA PRO A 380 -14.00 -25.97 -10.12
C PRO A 380 -13.25 -27.21 -9.66
N ILE A 381 -12.79 -28.05 -10.62
CA ILE A 381 -11.98 -29.25 -10.38
C ILE A 381 -10.50 -29.07 -10.71
N CYS A 382 -10.15 -27.94 -11.29
CA CYS A 382 -8.77 -27.52 -11.59
C CYS A 382 -8.75 -26.02 -11.91
N ASN A 383 -7.56 -25.46 -12.08
CA ASN A 383 -7.36 -24.09 -12.53
C ASN A 383 -7.31 -24.05 -14.06
N PRO A 384 -8.36 -23.55 -14.74
CA PRO A 384 -8.44 -23.55 -16.19
C PRO A 384 -7.56 -22.47 -16.83
N GLY A 385 -7.10 -22.72 -18.05
CA GLY A 385 -6.47 -21.73 -18.91
C GLY A 385 -7.49 -20.74 -19.50
N LEU A 386 -6.96 -19.65 -20.08
CA LEU A 386 -7.80 -18.59 -20.64
C LEU A 386 -8.74 -19.06 -21.74
N GLU A 387 -8.28 -20.00 -22.59
CA GLU A 387 -9.10 -20.50 -23.68
C GLU A 387 -10.27 -21.37 -23.19
N ALA A 388 -10.08 -22.17 -22.13
CA ALA A 388 -11.19 -22.89 -21.51
C ALA A 388 -12.22 -21.95 -20.86
N ILE A 389 -11.76 -20.85 -20.21
CA ILE A 389 -12.65 -19.81 -19.68
C ILE A 389 -13.42 -19.14 -20.82
N LYS A 390 -12.77 -18.75 -21.91
CA LYS A 390 -13.44 -18.20 -23.08
C LYS A 390 -14.43 -19.17 -23.69
N ALA A 391 -14.09 -20.44 -23.83
CA ALA A 391 -14.99 -21.47 -24.34
C ALA A 391 -16.23 -21.63 -23.45
N ALA A 392 -16.07 -21.56 -22.12
CA ALA A 392 -17.18 -21.60 -21.18
C ALA A 392 -18.12 -20.36 -21.32
N ILE A 393 -17.59 -19.19 -21.63
CA ILE A 393 -18.37 -17.96 -21.85
C ILE A 393 -19.02 -17.96 -23.24
N TYR A 394 -18.28 -18.36 -24.27
CA TYR A 394 -18.63 -18.26 -25.69
C TYR A 394 -18.68 -19.64 -26.36
N PRO A 395 -19.64 -20.51 -26.02
CA PRO A 395 -19.73 -21.84 -26.61
C PRO A 395 -19.87 -21.78 -28.14
N SER A 396 -19.47 -22.86 -28.82
CA SER A 396 -19.63 -22.96 -30.27
C SER A 396 -21.12 -22.88 -30.66
N THR A 397 -21.38 -22.16 -31.72
CA THR A 397 -22.73 -22.05 -32.34
C THR A 397 -22.85 -22.85 -33.63
N SER A 398 -21.91 -23.73 -33.94
CA SER A 398 -21.91 -24.55 -35.15
C SER A 398 -23.12 -25.47 -35.18
N ASP A 399 -23.53 -25.87 -36.39
CA ASP A 399 -24.66 -26.80 -36.53
C ASP A 399 -24.33 -28.21 -35.96
N GLU A 400 -23.07 -28.57 -35.87
CA GLU A 400 -22.59 -29.87 -35.35
C GLU A 400 -22.85 -30.00 -33.84
N CYS A 401 -22.69 -28.91 -33.06
CA CYS A 401 -22.88 -28.98 -31.61
C CYS A 401 -24.26 -28.45 -31.15
N ARG A 402 -25.03 -27.78 -32.00
CA ARG A 402 -26.30 -27.13 -31.64
C ARG A 402 -27.28 -28.05 -30.90
N ASN A 403 -27.35 -29.31 -31.28
CA ASN A 403 -28.21 -30.33 -30.69
C ASN A 403 -27.40 -31.56 -30.20
N ALA A 404 -26.09 -31.40 -30.00
CA ALA A 404 -25.26 -32.48 -29.51
C ALA A 404 -25.34 -32.52 -27.96
N TYR A 405 -25.45 -33.74 -27.42
CA TYR A 405 -25.52 -34.02 -25.99
C TYR A 405 -24.42 -34.97 -25.53
N TYR A 406 -23.72 -35.62 -26.50
CA TYR A 406 -22.73 -36.64 -26.23
C TYR A 406 -21.45 -36.34 -27.01
N PHE A 407 -20.33 -36.68 -26.42
CA PHE A 407 -19.01 -36.58 -27.04
C PHE A 407 -18.10 -37.73 -26.60
N CYS A 408 -17.14 -38.10 -27.42
CA CYS A 408 -16.02 -38.95 -27.03
C CYS A 408 -14.82 -38.66 -27.93
N HIS A 409 -13.63 -39.13 -27.52
CA HIS A 409 -12.39 -38.98 -28.26
C HIS A 409 -11.77 -40.34 -28.58
N ASP A 410 -11.14 -40.45 -29.74
CA ASP A 410 -10.29 -41.57 -30.02
C ASP A 410 -8.89 -41.43 -29.41
N SER A 411 -8.06 -42.44 -29.50
CA SER A 411 -6.70 -42.45 -28.95
C SER A 411 -5.76 -41.37 -29.58
N ASN A 412 -6.17 -40.73 -30.67
CA ASN A 412 -5.43 -39.66 -31.33
C ASN A 412 -5.97 -38.27 -30.97
N GLY A 413 -6.97 -38.20 -30.07
CA GLY A 413 -7.63 -36.96 -29.67
C GLY A 413 -8.65 -36.42 -30.70
N LYS A 414 -9.10 -37.22 -31.65
CA LYS A 414 -10.18 -36.83 -32.55
C LYS A 414 -11.51 -36.97 -31.83
N ALA A 415 -12.22 -35.85 -31.78
CA ALA A 415 -13.54 -35.76 -31.18
C ALA A 415 -14.65 -36.31 -32.10
N TYR A 416 -15.66 -36.90 -31.50
CA TYR A 416 -16.91 -37.33 -32.11
C TYR A 416 -18.06 -36.81 -31.26
N TYR A 417 -19.04 -36.17 -31.90
CA TYR A 417 -20.19 -35.57 -31.22
C TYR A 417 -21.48 -36.27 -31.67
N ALA A 418 -22.46 -36.38 -30.81
CA ALA A 418 -23.73 -37.01 -31.10
C ALA A 418 -24.90 -36.34 -30.41
N SER A 419 -26.06 -36.34 -31.09
CA SER A 419 -27.33 -35.84 -30.54
C SER A 419 -28.13 -36.89 -29.79
N THR A 420 -27.90 -38.15 -30.08
CA THR A 420 -28.60 -39.30 -29.47
C THR A 420 -27.61 -40.30 -28.88
N MET A 421 -28.09 -41.13 -27.91
CA MET A 421 -27.30 -42.18 -27.35
C MET A 421 -26.95 -43.27 -28.40
N ASP A 422 -27.85 -43.56 -29.33
CA ASP A 422 -27.60 -44.55 -30.40
C ASP A 422 -26.45 -44.10 -31.29
N ASP A 423 -26.40 -42.83 -31.72
CA ASP A 423 -25.29 -42.25 -32.47
C ASP A 423 -24.01 -42.23 -31.65
N HIS A 424 -24.11 -41.96 -30.34
CA HIS A 424 -22.96 -41.97 -29.45
C HIS A 424 -22.34 -43.39 -29.35
N LEU A 425 -23.16 -44.43 -29.22
CA LEU A 425 -22.67 -45.81 -29.23
C LEU A 425 -21.93 -46.15 -30.53
N VAL A 426 -22.40 -45.64 -31.68
CA VAL A 426 -21.67 -45.78 -32.96
C VAL A 426 -20.34 -45.05 -32.92
N ASN A 427 -20.31 -43.84 -32.37
CA ASN A 427 -19.12 -43.02 -32.20
C ASN A 427 -18.08 -43.70 -31.26
N LEU A 428 -18.54 -44.30 -30.17
CA LEU A 428 -17.66 -45.07 -29.27
C LEU A 428 -16.97 -46.24 -30.04
N GLY A 429 -17.70 -46.91 -30.95
CA GLY A 429 -17.12 -47.92 -31.84
C GLY A 429 -16.06 -47.33 -32.78
N TYR A 430 -16.29 -46.13 -33.38
CA TYR A 430 -15.29 -45.46 -34.21
C TYR A 430 -14.09 -44.98 -33.41
N ALA A 431 -14.29 -44.56 -32.16
CA ALA A 431 -13.24 -44.13 -31.25
C ALA A 431 -12.40 -45.32 -30.70
N GLY A 432 -12.87 -46.57 -30.87
CA GLY A 432 -12.20 -47.75 -30.32
C GLY A 432 -12.38 -47.94 -28.82
N LEU A 433 -13.50 -47.43 -28.29
CA LEU A 433 -13.87 -47.47 -26.89
C LEU A 433 -14.89 -48.57 -26.55
N LEU A 434 -15.39 -49.31 -27.58
CA LEU A 434 -16.28 -50.49 -27.47
C LEU A 434 -15.58 -51.70 -27.99
#